data_55e57e9ea5963446062f66ec33cea298
#
_entry.id   55e57e9ea5963446062f66ec33cea298
#
_cell.length_a   1.000
_cell.length_b   1.000
_cell.length_c   1.000
_cell.angle_alpha   90.00
_cell.angle_beta   90.00
_cell.angle_gamma   90.00
#
_symmetry.space_group_name_H-M   'P 1'
#
loop_
_entity.id
_entity.type
_entity.pdbx_description
1 polymer ?
#
loop_
_entity_poly.entity_id
_entity_poly.type
_entity_poly.pdbx_seq_one_letter_code
_entity_poly.pdbx_strand_id
1 'polypeptide(L)'
;MLLKALASLGRRGINTCSTFGRAGLMLFHALVGKPAFRKHTPLLIKQLYSVGVLSLLIIVVSGLFIGMVLGLQGYLVLTTYSAETSLGMLVALSLLRELGPVVTALLFAGRAGSALTAEIGLMKATEQLSSMEMMAVDPLRRVVSPRFWAGFSSMPLLTLIFTAVGIAGGALVGVSWKGIDPGFFWSAMQNAVDFRTDVINCIIKSAVFAVTVTWIALFNGYDAIPTSEGISRATTRTVVHASLAVLGLDFVLTALMFGN
;
A
#
# COMPACT_ATOMS: atom_id res chain seq x y z
N MET A 1 44.79 6.68 4.17
CA MET A 1 43.54 5.97 4.53
C MET A 1 42.34 6.91 4.50
N LEU A 2 42.39 8.09 5.09
CA LEU A 2 41.29 9.07 5.14
C LEU A 2 40.76 9.51 3.77
N LEU A 3 41.62 9.80 2.79
CA LEU A 3 41.21 10.18 1.42
C LEU A 3 40.45 9.08 0.69
N LYS A 4 40.79 7.79 0.88
CA LYS A 4 40.04 6.66 0.31
C LYS A 4 38.68 6.48 0.98
N ALA A 5 38.54 6.74 2.29
CA ALA A 5 37.28 6.71 3.00
C ALA A 5 36.35 7.86 2.56
N LEU A 6 36.90 9.08 2.43
CA LEU A 6 36.15 10.23 1.91
C LEU A 6 35.70 10.01 0.44
N ALA A 7 36.57 9.46 -0.42
CA ALA A 7 36.21 9.15 -1.80
C ALA A 7 35.12 8.05 -1.87
N SER A 8 35.15 7.06 -1.00
CA SER A 8 34.12 6.00 -0.93
C SER A 8 32.77 6.56 -0.44
N LEU A 9 32.78 7.48 0.52
CA LEU A 9 31.59 8.20 0.99
C LEU A 9 30.99 9.09 -0.13
N GLY A 10 31.84 9.84 -0.82
CA GLY A 10 31.41 10.67 -1.94
C GLY A 10 30.79 9.85 -3.08
N ARG A 11 31.41 8.72 -3.45
CA ARG A 11 30.82 7.79 -4.44
C ARG A 11 29.49 7.21 -4.00
N ARG A 12 29.35 6.83 -2.73
CA ARG A 12 28.05 6.35 -2.20
C ARG A 12 26.99 7.45 -2.29
N GLY A 13 27.30 8.68 -1.92
CA GLY A 13 26.40 9.83 -2.02
C GLY A 13 25.96 10.07 -3.47
N ILE A 14 26.89 10.13 -4.42
CA ILE A 14 26.59 10.32 -5.85
C ILE A 14 25.73 9.17 -6.39
N ASN A 15 26.06 7.92 -6.06
CA ASN A 15 25.27 6.75 -6.47
C ASN A 15 23.84 6.80 -5.91
N THR A 16 23.68 7.20 -4.66
CA THR A 16 22.35 7.36 -4.04
C THR A 16 21.54 8.45 -4.75
N CYS A 17 22.11 9.63 -4.98
CA CYS A 17 21.46 10.71 -5.73
C CYS A 17 21.09 10.27 -7.16
N SER A 18 22.00 9.58 -7.86
CA SER A 18 21.73 9.04 -9.19
C SER A 18 20.58 8.02 -9.19
N THR A 19 20.52 7.17 -8.18
CA THR A 19 19.44 6.18 -8.03
C THR A 19 18.09 6.87 -7.78
N PHE A 20 18.03 7.88 -6.91
CA PHE A 20 16.83 8.67 -6.71
C PHE A 20 16.42 9.44 -7.97
N GLY A 21 17.38 10.00 -8.72
CA GLY A 21 17.12 10.66 -10.00
C GLY A 21 16.48 9.71 -11.03
N ARG A 22 17.05 8.52 -11.20
CA ARG A 22 16.49 7.47 -12.10
C ARG A 22 15.10 7.02 -11.65
N ALA A 23 14.90 6.85 -10.34
CA ALA A 23 13.60 6.50 -9.78
C ALA A 23 12.55 7.60 -10.03
N GLY A 24 12.92 8.87 -9.84
CA GLY A 24 12.04 10.00 -10.13
C GLY A 24 11.69 10.14 -11.60
N LEU A 25 12.66 9.98 -12.51
CA LEU A 25 12.42 9.98 -13.96
C LEU A 25 11.49 8.84 -14.37
N MET A 26 11.66 7.65 -13.80
CA MET A 26 10.78 6.51 -14.06
C MET A 26 9.34 6.80 -13.61
N LEU A 27 9.15 7.39 -12.42
CA LEU A 27 7.83 7.80 -11.94
C LEU A 27 7.20 8.84 -12.86
N PHE A 28 7.98 9.85 -13.27
CA PHE A 28 7.52 10.88 -14.19
C PHE A 28 7.05 10.29 -15.53
N HIS A 29 7.83 9.37 -16.11
CA HIS A 29 7.43 8.67 -17.34
C HIS A 29 6.21 7.77 -17.14
N ALA A 30 6.06 7.13 -15.98
CA ALA A 30 4.89 6.31 -15.66
C ALA A 30 3.60 7.14 -15.54
N LEU A 31 3.71 8.37 -14.99
CA LEU A 31 2.59 9.30 -14.82
C LEU A 31 2.24 10.06 -16.11
N VAL A 32 3.25 10.61 -16.80
CA VAL A 32 3.07 11.45 -17.99
C VAL A 32 2.90 10.63 -19.27
N GLY A 33 3.41 9.41 -19.27
CA GLY A 33 3.19 8.47 -20.36
C GLY A 33 1.69 8.21 -20.50
N LYS A 34 0.96 9.05 -21.30
CA LYS A 34 -0.47 8.88 -21.59
C LYS A 34 -0.72 7.39 -21.86
N PRO A 35 -1.31 6.65 -20.92
CA PRO A 35 -1.71 5.30 -21.24
C PRO A 35 -2.71 5.46 -22.37
N ALA A 36 -2.43 4.85 -23.53
CA ALA A 36 -3.42 4.74 -24.59
C ALA A 36 -4.51 3.79 -24.05
N PHE A 37 -5.36 4.30 -23.15
CA PHE A 37 -6.37 3.53 -22.41
C PHE A 37 -7.13 2.59 -23.33
N ARG A 38 -7.46 3.01 -24.54
CA ARG A 38 -8.17 2.18 -25.54
C ARG A 38 -7.37 0.95 -26.03
N LYS A 39 -6.04 1.03 -26.12
CA LYS A 39 -5.21 -0.11 -26.60
C LYS A 39 -4.68 -1.01 -25.49
N HIS A 40 -4.57 -0.50 -24.24
CA HIS A 40 -3.96 -1.22 -23.13
C HIS A 40 -4.96 -1.65 -22.05
N THR A 41 -6.28 -1.41 -22.25
CA THR A 41 -7.34 -1.83 -21.31
C THR A 41 -7.26 -3.31 -20.92
N PRO A 42 -7.06 -4.28 -21.85
CA PRO A 42 -6.97 -5.68 -21.43
C PRO A 42 -5.74 -5.96 -20.56
N LEU A 43 -4.62 -5.27 -20.77
CA LEU A 43 -3.43 -5.37 -19.93
C LEU A 43 -3.69 -4.78 -18.53
N LEU A 44 -4.36 -3.65 -18.46
CA LEU A 44 -4.74 -3.03 -17.18
C LEU A 44 -5.68 -3.95 -16.38
N ILE A 45 -6.70 -4.51 -17.01
CA ILE A 45 -7.65 -5.43 -16.36
C ILE A 45 -6.91 -6.67 -15.83
N LYS A 46 -6.00 -7.25 -16.61
CA LYS A 46 -5.19 -8.38 -16.18
C LYS A 46 -4.32 -8.02 -14.96
N GLN A 47 -3.75 -6.83 -14.95
CA GLN A 47 -2.96 -6.36 -13.82
C GLN A 47 -3.82 -6.04 -12.59
N LEU A 48 -5.00 -5.42 -12.78
CA LEU A 48 -5.98 -5.22 -11.70
C LEU A 48 -6.40 -6.54 -11.06
N TYR A 49 -6.62 -7.58 -11.87
CA TYR A 49 -6.91 -8.91 -11.35
C TYR A 49 -5.74 -9.48 -10.54
N SER A 50 -4.52 -9.42 -11.08
CA SER A 50 -3.33 -9.96 -10.42
C SER A 50 -2.97 -9.23 -9.13
N VAL A 51 -3.05 -7.89 -9.13
CA VAL A 51 -2.63 -7.04 -8.01
C VAL A 51 -3.77 -6.83 -7.01
N GLY A 52 -5.00 -6.63 -7.50
CA GLY A 52 -6.18 -6.33 -6.69
C GLY A 52 -6.88 -7.60 -6.21
N VAL A 53 -7.51 -8.34 -7.16
CA VAL A 53 -8.41 -9.46 -6.81
C VAL A 53 -7.69 -10.56 -6.05
N LEU A 54 -6.50 -10.95 -6.47
CA LEU A 54 -5.73 -11.97 -5.78
C LEU A 54 -5.22 -11.51 -4.39
N SER A 55 -5.26 -10.22 -4.07
CA SER A 55 -4.95 -9.69 -2.73
C SER A 55 -6.18 -9.66 -1.80
N LEU A 56 -7.40 -9.81 -2.33
CA LEU A 56 -8.64 -9.71 -1.55
C LEU A 56 -8.68 -10.67 -0.38
N LEU A 57 -8.28 -11.92 -0.59
CA LEU A 57 -8.35 -12.93 0.48
C LEU A 57 -7.55 -12.53 1.71
N ILE A 58 -6.29 -12.13 1.52
CA ILE A 58 -5.44 -11.72 2.64
C ILE A 58 -5.97 -10.44 3.30
N ILE A 59 -6.51 -9.50 2.52
CA ILE A 59 -7.08 -8.24 3.03
C ILE A 59 -8.33 -8.50 3.86
N VAL A 60 -9.26 -9.32 3.37
CA VAL A 60 -10.50 -9.65 4.07
C VAL A 60 -10.23 -10.41 5.38
N VAL A 61 -9.41 -11.46 5.31
CA VAL A 61 -9.08 -12.26 6.49
C VAL A 61 -8.33 -11.43 7.54
N SER A 62 -7.34 -10.66 7.12
CA SER A 62 -6.57 -9.80 8.03
C SER A 62 -7.43 -8.68 8.61
N GLY A 63 -8.29 -8.04 7.80
CA GLY A 63 -9.22 -7.01 8.26
C GLY A 63 -10.18 -7.54 9.32
N LEU A 64 -10.76 -8.73 9.08
CA LEU A 64 -11.65 -9.36 10.05
C LEU A 64 -10.94 -9.60 11.40
N PHE A 65 -9.78 -10.24 11.40
CA PHE A 65 -9.06 -10.55 12.64
C PHE A 65 -8.57 -9.28 13.35
N ILE A 66 -8.06 -8.30 12.64
CA ILE A 66 -7.62 -7.03 13.24
C ILE A 66 -8.83 -6.29 13.83
N GLY A 67 -9.96 -6.27 13.13
CA GLY A 67 -11.20 -5.71 13.67
C GLY A 67 -11.68 -6.42 14.94
N MET A 68 -11.61 -7.75 14.96
CA MET A 68 -11.96 -8.55 16.15
C MET A 68 -11.03 -8.24 17.34
N VAL A 69 -9.72 -8.14 17.09
CA VAL A 69 -8.73 -7.78 18.13
C VAL A 69 -8.99 -6.38 18.66
N LEU A 70 -9.24 -5.40 17.77
CA LEU A 70 -9.60 -4.03 18.17
C LEU A 70 -10.89 -3.98 18.98
N GLY A 71 -11.92 -4.73 18.57
CA GLY A 71 -13.16 -4.85 19.30
C GLY A 71 -12.94 -5.42 20.71
N LEU A 72 -12.12 -6.47 20.84
CA LEU A 72 -11.81 -7.07 22.14
C LEU A 72 -10.98 -6.14 23.03
N GLN A 73 -9.89 -5.61 22.51
CA GLN A 73 -9.03 -4.68 23.26
C GLN A 73 -9.75 -3.38 23.61
N GLY A 74 -10.48 -2.81 22.65
CA GLY A 74 -11.28 -1.62 22.87
C GLY A 74 -12.32 -1.84 23.98
N TYR A 75 -13.02 -2.98 23.96
CA TYR A 75 -13.97 -3.33 25.01
C TYR A 75 -13.31 -3.40 26.39
N LEU A 76 -12.17 -4.12 26.50
CA LEU A 76 -11.45 -4.25 27.77
C LEU A 76 -10.99 -2.89 28.35
N VAL A 77 -10.56 -1.99 27.49
CA VAL A 77 -10.15 -0.64 27.90
C VAL A 77 -11.38 0.19 28.30
N LEU A 78 -12.43 0.20 27.49
CA LEU A 78 -13.62 1.01 27.73
C LEU A 78 -14.41 0.59 28.96
N THR A 79 -14.40 -0.71 29.30
CA THR A 79 -15.05 -1.20 30.56
C THR A 79 -14.41 -0.60 31.82
N THR A 80 -13.09 -0.32 31.80
CA THR A 80 -12.43 0.32 32.97
C THR A 80 -12.93 1.75 33.21
N TYR A 81 -13.50 2.39 32.18
CA TYR A 81 -14.06 3.75 32.25
C TYR A 81 -15.60 3.79 32.19
N SER A 82 -16.27 2.63 32.23
CA SER A 82 -17.73 2.52 32.05
C SER A 82 -18.26 3.19 30.79
N ALA A 83 -17.47 3.08 29.67
CA ALA A 83 -17.72 3.73 28.37
C ALA A 83 -17.89 2.72 27.24
N GLU A 84 -18.40 1.52 27.51
CA GLU A 84 -18.52 0.40 26.56
C GLU A 84 -19.37 0.78 25.33
N THR A 85 -20.34 1.68 25.51
CA THR A 85 -21.19 2.18 24.41
C THR A 85 -20.42 2.93 23.33
N SER A 86 -19.20 3.42 23.62
CA SER A 86 -18.35 4.12 22.67
C SER A 86 -17.45 3.18 21.83
N LEU A 87 -17.61 1.85 21.97
CA LEU A 87 -16.77 0.88 21.25
C LEU A 87 -16.86 1.03 19.73
N GLY A 88 -18.06 1.26 19.19
CA GLY A 88 -18.27 1.46 17.76
C GLY A 88 -17.48 2.65 17.19
N MET A 89 -17.44 3.76 17.92
CA MET A 89 -16.67 4.95 17.60
C MET A 89 -15.16 4.62 17.56
N LEU A 90 -14.63 3.98 18.62
CA LEU A 90 -13.22 3.66 18.74
C LEU A 90 -12.75 2.76 17.60
N VAL A 91 -13.49 1.68 17.31
CA VAL A 91 -13.16 0.73 16.26
C VAL A 91 -13.17 1.41 14.89
N ALA A 92 -14.22 2.19 14.58
CA ALA A 92 -14.36 2.83 13.28
C ALA A 92 -13.29 3.89 13.03
N LEU A 93 -13.05 4.79 13.97
CA LEU A 93 -12.06 5.84 13.82
C LEU A 93 -10.63 5.29 13.77
N SER A 94 -10.29 4.28 14.59
CA SER A 94 -8.97 3.64 14.54
C SER A 94 -8.71 2.97 13.19
N LEU A 95 -9.72 2.31 12.61
CA LEU A 95 -9.59 1.66 11.31
C LEU A 95 -9.53 2.68 10.18
N LEU A 96 -10.39 3.69 10.17
CA LEU A 96 -10.45 4.68 9.08
C LEU A 96 -9.23 5.59 9.06
N ARG A 97 -8.80 6.10 10.22
CA ARG A 97 -7.74 7.12 10.29
C ARG A 97 -6.34 6.54 10.17
N GLU A 98 -6.12 5.33 10.73
CA GLU A 98 -4.76 4.79 10.90
C GLU A 98 -4.61 3.38 10.35
N LEU A 99 -5.22 2.39 10.99
CA LEU A 99 -4.94 0.98 10.74
C LEU A 99 -5.37 0.52 9.34
N GLY A 100 -6.49 1.01 8.82
CA GLY A 100 -6.98 0.66 7.50
C GLY A 100 -5.95 0.94 6.40
N PRO A 101 -5.56 2.20 6.19
CA PRO A 101 -4.59 2.56 5.17
C PRO A 101 -3.22 1.90 5.38
N VAL A 102 -2.69 1.93 6.61
CA VAL A 102 -1.34 1.43 6.92
C VAL A 102 -1.24 -0.08 6.75
N VAL A 103 -2.13 -0.84 7.40
CA VAL A 103 -2.07 -2.31 7.34
C VAL A 103 -2.31 -2.81 5.93
N THR A 104 -3.28 -2.21 5.21
CA THR A 104 -3.52 -2.54 3.81
C THR A 104 -2.27 -2.28 2.96
N ALA A 105 -1.57 -1.15 3.18
CA ALA A 105 -0.35 -0.82 2.47
C ALA A 105 0.78 -1.81 2.73
N LEU A 106 0.96 -2.24 3.98
CA LEU A 106 1.98 -3.23 4.36
C LEU A 106 1.68 -4.61 3.75
N LEU A 107 0.42 -5.07 3.82
CA LEU A 107 0.01 -6.33 3.19
C LEU A 107 0.13 -6.29 1.66
N PHE A 108 -0.23 -5.15 1.07
CA PHE A 108 -0.09 -4.91 -0.36
C PHE A 108 1.38 -4.91 -0.79
N ALA A 109 2.26 -4.24 -0.04
CA ALA A 109 3.70 -4.25 -0.29
C ALA A 109 4.29 -5.67 -0.21
N GLY A 110 3.90 -6.43 0.80
CA GLY A 110 4.35 -7.80 0.99
C GLY A 110 3.91 -8.76 -0.10
N ARG A 111 2.66 -8.66 -0.56
CA ARG A 111 2.11 -9.58 -1.57
C ARG A 111 2.21 -9.04 -3.00
N ALA A 112 1.57 -7.91 -3.27
CA ALA A 112 1.50 -7.34 -4.62
C ALA A 112 2.80 -6.64 -5.01
N GLY A 113 3.42 -5.89 -4.09
CA GLY A 113 4.69 -5.23 -4.32
C GLY A 113 5.82 -6.21 -4.64
N SER A 114 5.96 -7.28 -3.86
CA SER A 114 6.94 -8.33 -4.12
C SER A 114 6.70 -9.05 -5.46
N ALA A 115 5.44 -9.35 -5.79
CA ALA A 115 5.07 -9.98 -7.05
C ALA A 115 5.40 -9.09 -8.26
N LEU A 116 5.07 -7.80 -8.21
CA LEU A 116 5.39 -6.84 -9.27
C LEU A 116 6.91 -6.72 -9.48
N THR A 117 7.68 -6.67 -8.39
CA THR A 117 9.14 -6.63 -8.44
C THR A 117 9.71 -7.90 -9.10
N ALA A 118 9.20 -9.07 -8.70
CA ALA A 118 9.64 -10.35 -9.25
C ALA A 118 9.29 -10.48 -10.74
N GLU A 119 8.08 -10.10 -11.14
CA GLU A 119 7.65 -10.14 -12.55
C GLU A 119 8.54 -9.29 -13.46
N ILE A 120 8.82 -8.03 -13.07
CA ILE A 120 9.66 -7.14 -13.87
C ILE A 120 11.11 -7.64 -13.87
N GLY A 121 11.62 -8.07 -12.72
CA GLY A 121 12.95 -8.65 -12.61
C GLY A 121 13.13 -9.90 -13.50
N LEU A 122 12.10 -10.76 -13.56
CA LEU A 122 12.08 -11.93 -14.44
C LEU A 122 12.04 -11.52 -15.93
N MET A 123 11.21 -10.54 -16.31
CA MET A 123 11.17 -10.02 -17.68
C MET A 123 12.53 -9.45 -18.11
N LYS A 124 13.28 -8.85 -17.18
CA LYS A 124 14.64 -8.38 -17.42
C LYS A 124 15.62 -9.55 -17.57
N ALA A 125 15.53 -10.55 -16.70
CA ALA A 125 16.43 -11.72 -16.74
C ALA A 125 16.23 -12.59 -17.99
N THR A 126 15.03 -12.60 -18.57
CA THR A 126 14.69 -13.29 -19.80
C THR A 126 14.83 -12.41 -21.07
N GLU A 127 15.46 -11.24 -20.93
CA GLU A 127 15.74 -10.28 -22.02
C GLU A 127 14.49 -9.75 -22.74
N GLN A 128 13.29 -9.92 -22.15
CA GLN A 128 12.04 -9.43 -22.73
C GLN A 128 12.01 -7.89 -22.83
N LEU A 129 12.60 -7.19 -21.84
CA LEU A 129 12.65 -5.72 -21.85
C LEU A 129 13.56 -5.24 -22.99
N SER A 130 14.75 -5.83 -23.14
CA SER A 130 15.71 -5.49 -24.21
C SER A 130 15.15 -5.83 -25.60
N SER A 131 14.43 -6.95 -25.73
CA SER A 131 13.75 -7.31 -26.97
C SER A 131 12.69 -6.30 -27.38
N MET A 132 11.95 -5.73 -26.43
CA MET A 132 10.97 -4.66 -26.70
C MET A 132 11.68 -3.37 -27.18
N GLU A 133 12.81 -3.01 -26.58
CA GLU A 133 13.60 -1.85 -26.99
C GLU A 133 14.14 -2.01 -28.43
N MET A 134 14.63 -3.20 -28.79
CA MET A 134 15.05 -3.51 -30.17
C MET A 134 13.92 -3.40 -31.18
N MET A 135 12.67 -3.66 -30.76
CA MET A 135 11.47 -3.47 -31.60
C MET A 135 10.92 -2.03 -31.55
N ALA A 136 11.68 -1.07 -31.03
CA ALA A 136 11.26 0.33 -30.84
C ALA A 136 9.98 0.49 -29.97
N VAL A 137 9.73 -0.46 -29.06
CA VAL A 137 8.63 -0.40 -28.09
C VAL A 137 9.19 0.03 -26.75
N ASP A 138 8.72 1.15 -26.22
CA ASP A 138 9.14 1.67 -24.91
C ASP A 138 8.64 0.75 -23.78
N PRO A 139 9.54 0.06 -23.04
CA PRO A 139 9.16 -0.83 -21.94
C PRO A 139 8.46 -0.10 -20.78
N LEU A 140 8.82 1.17 -20.51
CA LEU A 140 8.22 1.95 -19.44
C LEU A 140 6.74 2.18 -19.69
N ARG A 141 6.37 2.49 -20.94
CA ARG A 141 4.96 2.70 -21.31
C ARG A 141 4.17 1.42 -21.38
N ARG A 142 4.77 0.32 -21.84
CA ARG A 142 4.05 -0.93 -22.07
C ARG A 142 3.99 -1.84 -20.86
N VAL A 143 5.02 -1.82 -19.99
CA VAL A 143 5.14 -2.73 -18.84
C VAL A 143 4.89 -1.99 -17.53
N VAL A 144 5.55 -0.87 -17.32
CA VAL A 144 5.54 -0.16 -16.03
C VAL A 144 4.25 0.62 -15.83
N SER A 145 3.82 1.41 -16.81
CA SER A 145 2.65 2.28 -16.68
C SER A 145 1.34 1.52 -16.36
N PRO A 146 0.97 0.42 -17.04
CA PRO A 146 -0.26 -0.32 -16.69
C PRO A 146 -0.21 -0.92 -15.28
N ARG A 147 0.97 -1.39 -14.85
CA ARG A 147 1.16 -1.94 -13.49
C ARG A 147 1.04 -0.87 -12.42
N PHE A 148 1.59 0.32 -12.70
CA PHE A 148 1.48 1.46 -11.79
C PHE A 148 0.02 1.86 -11.58
N TRP A 149 -0.74 2.05 -12.65
CA TRP A 149 -2.15 2.42 -12.57
C TRP A 149 -3.03 1.33 -11.94
N ALA A 150 -2.72 0.07 -12.20
CA ALA A 150 -3.41 -1.05 -11.54
C ALA A 150 -3.17 -1.04 -10.03
N GLY A 151 -1.93 -0.86 -9.57
CA GLY A 151 -1.62 -0.76 -8.14
C GLY A 151 -2.24 0.46 -7.49
N PHE A 152 -2.15 1.63 -8.16
CA PHE A 152 -2.76 2.87 -7.70
C PHE A 152 -4.27 2.77 -7.50
N SER A 153 -4.97 2.13 -8.42
CA SER A 153 -6.43 1.98 -8.33
C SER A 153 -6.85 0.88 -7.36
N SER A 154 -6.09 -0.20 -7.27
CA SER A 154 -6.45 -1.36 -6.41
C SER A 154 -6.34 -1.04 -4.93
N MET A 155 -5.31 -0.31 -4.52
CA MET A 155 -5.00 -0.14 -3.10
C MET A 155 -6.06 0.66 -2.33
N PRO A 156 -6.60 1.80 -2.79
CA PRO A 156 -7.68 2.48 -2.11
C PRO A 156 -8.95 1.63 -1.98
N LEU A 157 -9.28 0.84 -3.01
CA LEU A 157 -10.41 -0.08 -2.96
C LEU A 157 -10.19 -1.19 -1.92
N LEU A 158 -8.99 -1.77 -1.87
CA LEU A 158 -8.63 -2.77 -0.86
C LEU A 158 -8.66 -2.19 0.56
N THR A 159 -8.27 -0.93 0.74
CA THR A 159 -8.34 -0.23 2.03
C THR A 159 -9.79 -0.06 2.50
N LEU A 160 -10.70 0.33 1.60
CA LEU A 160 -12.13 0.44 1.94
C LEU A 160 -12.73 -0.93 2.31
N ILE A 161 -12.36 -1.99 1.60
CA ILE A 161 -12.80 -3.35 1.93
C ILE A 161 -12.25 -3.78 3.29
N PHE A 162 -10.96 -3.52 3.55
CA PHE A 162 -10.32 -3.82 4.82
C PHE A 162 -11.01 -3.13 5.99
N THR A 163 -11.29 -1.82 5.87
CA THR A 163 -11.96 -1.05 6.92
C THR A 163 -13.40 -1.53 7.15
N ALA A 164 -14.15 -1.79 6.10
CA ALA A 164 -15.52 -2.30 6.21
C ALA A 164 -15.57 -3.67 6.90
N VAL A 165 -14.70 -4.59 6.48
CA VAL A 165 -14.61 -5.93 7.09
C VAL A 165 -14.08 -5.85 8.53
N GLY A 166 -13.13 -4.94 8.79
CA GLY A 166 -12.60 -4.70 10.13
C GLY A 166 -13.67 -4.17 11.09
N ILE A 167 -14.50 -3.23 10.66
CA ILE A 167 -15.64 -2.74 11.45
C ILE A 167 -16.63 -3.88 11.74
N ALA A 168 -16.93 -4.72 10.74
CA ALA A 168 -17.78 -5.90 10.92
C ALA A 168 -17.15 -6.89 11.93
N GLY A 169 -15.83 -7.11 11.89
CA GLY A 169 -15.10 -7.90 12.88
C GLY A 169 -15.19 -7.34 14.29
N GLY A 170 -15.04 -6.02 14.45
CA GLY A 170 -15.22 -5.33 15.71
C GLY A 170 -16.64 -5.43 16.26
N ALA A 171 -17.65 -5.30 15.38
CA ALA A 171 -19.06 -5.48 15.72
C ALA A 171 -19.35 -6.93 16.15
N LEU A 172 -18.79 -7.92 15.47
CA LEU A 172 -18.96 -9.33 15.84
C LEU A 172 -18.50 -9.61 17.27
N VAL A 173 -17.37 -9.04 17.68
CA VAL A 173 -16.88 -9.19 19.07
C VAL A 173 -17.67 -8.32 20.03
N GLY A 174 -17.87 -7.04 19.73
CA GLY A 174 -18.55 -6.11 20.64
C GLY A 174 -20.02 -6.47 20.88
N VAL A 175 -20.75 -6.74 19.82
CA VAL A 175 -22.19 -7.03 19.88
C VAL A 175 -22.45 -8.49 20.21
N SER A 176 -21.94 -9.44 19.36
CA SER A 176 -22.32 -10.85 19.50
C SER A 176 -21.61 -11.55 20.65
N TRP A 177 -20.41 -11.15 21.01
CA TRP A 177 -19.63 -11.83 22.05
C TRP A 177 -19.66 -11.12 23.40
N LYS A 178 -19.58 -9.78 23.42
CA LYS A 178 -19.57 -8.98 24.63
C LYS A 178 -20.96 -8.44 25.06
N GLY A 179 -21.97 -8.59 24.19
CA GLY A 179 -23.37 -8.25 24.51
C GLY A 179 -23.68 -6.76 24.51
N ILE A 180 -22.86 -5.92 23.83
CA ILE A 180 -23.19 -4.50 23.61
C ILE A 180 -24.42 -4.45 22.70
N ASP A 181 -25.41 -3.60 23.06
CA ASP A 181 -26.57 -3.39 22.21
C ASP A 181 -26.15 -2.91 20.79
N PRO A 182 -26.66 -3.56 19.73
CA PRO A 182 -26.32 -3.19 18.35
C PRO A 182 -26.64 -1.73 18.04
N GLY A 183 -27.75 -1.20 18.60
CA GLY A 183 -28.16 0.20 18.40
C GLY A 183 -27.12 1.18 18.92
N PHE A 184 -26.55 0.93 20.10
CA PHE A 184 -25.47 1.78 20.63
C PHE A 184 -24.19 1.67 19.82
N PHE A 185 -23.78 0.45 19.39
CA PHE A 185 -22.58 0.28 18.58
C PHE A 185 -22.63 1.07 17.27
N TRP A 186 -23.71 0.89 16.50
CA TRP A 186 -23.86 1.55 15.20
C TRP A 186 -24.14 3.05 15.31
N SER A 187 -24.94 3.49 16.29
CA SER A 187 -25.19 4.93 16.49
C SER A 187 -23.94 5.67 16.96
N ALA A 188 -23.14 5.09 17.86
CA ALA A 188 -21.87 5.68 18.29
C ALA A 188 -20.90 5.83 17.11
N MET A 189 -20.82 4.82 16.23
CA MET A 189 -20.03 4.90 15.02
C MET A 189 -20.53 5.99 14.07
N GLN A 190 -21.84 6.01 13.75
CA GLN A 190 -22.42 6.96 12.79
C GLN A 190 -22.31 8.42 13.28
N ASN A 191 -22.43 8.66 14.56
CA ASN A 191 -22.31 9.99 15.15
C ASN A 191 -20.87 10.50 15.20
N ALA A 192 -19.89 9.60 15.26
CA ALA A 192 -18.48 9.95 15.40
C ALA A 192 -17.73 10.04 14.08
N VAL A 193 -18.15 9.25 13.07
CA VAL A 193 -17.48 9.22 11.76
C VAL A 193 -18.05 10.30 10.86
N ASP A 194 -17.22 11.27 10.51
CA ASP A 194 -17.56 12.24 9.45
C ASP A 194 -17.03 11.73 8.09
N PHE A 195 -17.95 11.55 7.16
CA PHE A 195 -17.61 11.07 5.81
C PHE A 195 -16.55 11.94 5.14
N ARG A 196 -16.67 13.27 5.31
CA ARG A 196 -15.79 14.22 4.62
C ARG A 196 -14.38 14.26 5.20
N THR A 197 -14.24 14.15 6.50
CA THR A 197 -12.92 14.20 7.16
C THR A 197 -12.29 12.83 7.32
N ASP A 198 -13.06 11.80 7.66
CA ASP A 198 -12.47 10.49 7.98
C ASP A 198 -12.34 9.59 6.74
N VAL A 199 -13.43 9.46 5.94
CA VAL A 199 -13.41 8.56 4.77
C VAL A 199 -12.59 9.15 3.63
N ILE A 200 -12.71 10.45 3.35
CA ILE A 200 -11.91 11.07 2.29
C ILE A 200 -10.43 11.07 2.64
N ASN A 201 -10.07 11.37 3.89
CA ASN A 201 -8.68 11.32 4.34
C ASN A 201 -8.12 9.89 4.29
N CYS A 202 -8.92 8.87 4.63
CA CYS A 202 -8.56 7.46 4.45
C CYS A 202 -8.21 7.15 2.98
N ILE A 203 -9.04 7.61 2.03
CA ILE A 203 -8.83 7.41 0.59
C ILE A 203 -7.58 8.16 0.12
N ILE A 204 -7.38 9.41 0.53
CA ILE A 204 -6.20 10.20 0.17
C ILE A 204 -4.93 9.53 0.73
N LYS A 205 -4.93 9.13 1.99
CA LYS A 205 -3.83 8.42 2.65
C LYS A 205 -3.48 7.13 1.89
N SER A 206 -4.49 6.32 1.58
CA SER A 206 -4.30 5.08 0.81
C SER A 206 -3.81 5.33 -0.62
N ALA A 207 -4.24 6.41 -1.28
CA ALA A 207 -3.75 6.78 -2.60
C ALA A 207 -2.27 7.20 -2.59
N VAL A 208 -1.84 7.96 -1.58
CA VAL A 208 -0.42 8.32 -1.40
C VAL A 208 0.44 7.06 -1.15
N PHE A 209 -0.05 6.15 -0.31
CA PHE A 209 0.64 4.88 -0.09
C PHE A 209 0.67 4.01 -1.35
N ALA A 210 -0.40 4.00 -2.15
CA ALA A 210 -0.46 3.30 -3.42
C ALA A 210 0.63 3.77 -4.39
N VAL A 211 0.78 5.09 -4.54
CA VAL A 211 1.87 5.68 -5.35
C VAL A 211 3.23 5.22 -4.83
N THR A 212 3.45 5.35 -3.53
CA THR A 212 4.75 5.05 -2.92
C THR A 212 5.12 3.58 -3.05
N VAL A 213 4.22 2.66 -2.68
CA VAL A 213 4.48 1.22 -2.70
C VAL A 213 4.68 0.71 -4.13
N THR A 214 3.79 1.10 -5.06
CA THR A 214 3.90 0.67 -6.45
C THR A 214 5.14 1.25 -7.13
N TRP A 215 5.48 2.50 -6.87
CA TRP A 215 6.71 3.10 -7.38
C TRP A 215 7.96 2.36 -6.92
N ILE A 216 8.09 2.10 -5.61
CA ILE A 216 9.23 1.36 -5.05
C ILE A 216 9.30 -0.05 -5.65
N ALA A 217 8.17 -0.74 -5.79
CA ALA A 217 8.11 -2.09 -6.34
C ALA A 217 8.57 -2.13 -7.81
N LEU A 218 8.06 -1.24 -8.63
CA LEU A 218 8.39 -1.16 -10.05
C LEU A 218 9.85 -0.76 -10.28
N PHE A 219 10.35 0.21 -9.49
CA PHE A 219 11.73 0.66 -9.59
C PHE A 219 12.71 -0.45 -9.19
N ASN A 220 12.50 -1.11 -8.04
CA ASN A 220 13.36 -2.20 -7.61
C ASN A 220 13.35 -3.39 -8.58
N GLY A 221 12.20 -3.68 -9.20
CA GLY A 221 12.10 -4.70 -10.24
C GLY A 221 12.89 -4.35 -11.49
N TYR A 222 12.78 -3.11 -11.95
CA TYR A 222 13.49 -2.63 -13.14
C TYR A 222 15.01 -2.51 -12.92
N ASP A 223 15.44 -2.09 -11.72
CA ASP A 223 16.86 -1.96 -11.34
C ASP A 223 17.49 -3.28 -10.87
N ALA A 224 16.72 -4.36 -10.77
CA ALA A 224 17.19 -5.67 -10.31
C ALA A 224 18.31 -6.21 -11.19
N ILE A 225 19.28 -6.90 -10.57
CA ILE A 225 20.27 -7.68 -11.30
C ILE A 225 19.56 -8.87 -11.95
N PRO A 226 19.77 -9.17 -13.25
CA PRO A 226 19.04 -10.21 -13.98
C PRO A 226 19.50 -11.63 -13.61
N THR A 227 19.45 -11.97 -12.33
CA THR A 227 19.77 -13.28 -11.77
C THR A 227 18.70 -13.68 -10.76
N SER A 228 18.50 -14.95 -10.51
CA SER A 228 17.54 -15.42 -9.50
C SER A 228 17.81 -14.83 -8.11
N GLU A 229 19.08 -14.77 -7.71
CA GLU A 229 19.48 -14.15 -6.46
C GLU A 229 19.23 -12.63 -6.44
N GLY A 230 19.51 -11.93 -7.55
CA GLY A 230 19.26 -10.51 -7.70
C GLY A 230 17.78 -10.16 -7.59
N ILE A 231 16.90 -10.97 -8.19
CA ILE A 231 15.43 -10.81 -8.10
C ILE A 231 14.96 -11.05 -6.66
N SER A 232 15.45 -12.10 -6.00
CA SER A 232 15.12 -12.39 -4.61
C SER A 232 15.53 -11.24 -3.67
N ARG A 233 16.73 -10.68 -3.85
CA ARG A 233 17.17 -9.50 -3.09
C ARG A 233 16.33 -8.25 -3.39
N ALA A 234 15.93 -8.06 -4.64
CA ALA A 234 15.09 -6.92 -5.04
C ALA A 234 13.70 -7.01 -4.41
N THR A 235 13.07 -8.19 -4.37
CA THR A 235 11.77 -8.40 -3.73
C THR A 235 11.84 -8.11 -2.22
N THR A 236 12.85 -8.60 -1.53
CA THR A 236 13.04 -8.31 -0.10
C THR A 236 13.25 -6.80 0.14
N ARG A 237 14.08 -6.15 -0.68
CA ARG A 237 14.27 -4.68 -0.61
C ARG A 237 12.98 -3.93 -0.83
N THR A 238 12.15 -4.36 -1.76
CA THR A 238 10.86 -3.73 -2.05
C THR A 238 9.98 -3.74 -0.81
N VAL A 239 9.81 -4.88 -0.17
CA VAL A 239 8.98 -4.97 1.05
C VAL A 239 9.54 -4.07 2.16
N VAL A 240 10.84 -4.13 2.42
CA VAL A 240 11.47 -3.34 3.49
C VAL A 240 11.36 -1.83 3.21
N HIS A 241 11.75 -1.38 2.00
CA HIS A 241 11.72 0.04 1.67
C HIS A 241 10.29 0.58 1.62
N ALA A 242 9.34 -0.19 1.06
CA ALA A 242 7.94 0.20 1.01
C ALA A 242 7.34 0.29 2.41
N SER A 243 7.59 -0.68 3.30
CA SER A 243 7.10 -0.65 4.68
C SER A 243 7.64 0.53 5.47
N LEU A 244 8.94 0.81 5.37
CA LEU A 244 9.55 1.97 6.04
C LEU A 244 9.00 3.29 5.49
N ALA A 245 8.83 3.39 4.17
CA ALA A 245 8.26 4.59 3.54
C ALA A 245 6.80 4.81 3.95
N VAL A 246 5.98 3.75 3.99
CA VAL A 246 4.59 3.81 4.44
C VAL A 246 4.52 4.30 5.89
N LEU A 247 5.29 3.70 6.81
CA LEU A 247 5.28 4.10 8.22
C LEU A 247 5.76 5.55 8.42
N GLY A 248 6.79 5.96 7.69
CA GLY A 248 7.27 7.36 7.76
C GLY A 248 6.26 8.36 7.19
N LEU A 249 5.65 8.04 6.04
CA LEU A 249 4.62 8.87 5.43
C LEU A 249 3.33 8.89 6.25
N ASP A 250 2.99 7.80 6.91
CA ASP A 250 1.83 7.73 7.79
C ASP A 250 1.88 8.77 8.88
N PHE A 251 2.99 8.83 9.61
CA PHE A 251 3.19 9.85 10.64
C PHE A 251 3.05 11.27 10.09
N VAL A 252 3.68 11.56 8.94
CA VAL A 252 3.61 12.89 8.33
C VAL A 252 2.19 13.23 7.89
N LEU A 253 1.50 12.30 7.23
CA LEU A 253 0.13 12.51 6.76
C LEU A 253 -0.85 12.68 7.93
N THR A 254 -0.72 11.87 8.99
CA THR A 254 -1.54 12.00 10.19
C THR A 254 -1.33 13.36 10.85
N ALA A 255 -0.09 13.80 11.00
CA ALA A 255 0.22 15.11 11.57
C ALA A 255 -0.37 16.27 10.73
N LEU A 256 -0.35 16.14 9.39
CA LEU A 256 -0.91 17.18 8.51
C LEU A 256 -2.44 17.16 8.43
N MET A 257 -3.07 16.00 8.52
CA MET A 257 -4.53 15.85 8.34
C MET A 257 -5.31 16.01 9.65
N PHE A 258 -4.71 15.63 10.78
CA PHE A 258 -5.38 15.59 12.09
C PHE A 258 -4.64 16.38 13.18
N GLY A 259 -3.52 17.02 12.87
CA GLY A 259 -2.68 17.75 13.83
C GLY A 259 -3.09 19.21 14.11
N ASN A 260 -4.24 19.66 13.58
CA ASN A 260 -4.80 21.01 13.82
C ASN A 260 -5.97 20.95 14.79
#